data_51a641d16ef1ac8c84ffff1c4559ad5d
#
_entry.id   51a641d16ef1ac8c84ffff1c4559ad5d
#
_cell.length_a   1.000
_cell.length_b   1.000
_cell.length_c   1.000
_cell.angle_alpha   90.00
_cell.angle_beta   90.00
_cell.angle_gamma   90.00
#
_symmetry.space_group_name_H-M   'P 1'
#
loop_
_entity.id
_entity.type
_entity.pdbx_description
1 polymer ?
#
loop_
_entity_poly.entity_id
_entity_poly.type
_entity_poly.pdbx_seq_one_letter_code
_entity_poly.pdbx_strand_id
1 'polypeptide(L)'
;MVDKETYKIFTNKSLLIQYEAWVEDSKTSNILAKSYSYDEQSPLVITTPISGWFTCSGERGCGIAVALEVAKEVSKFYPVDLVFTNGHELGYRGAYAFVADYQNMPKAVLHLGSCLANIDAEMISVCHSKNNKNIALHLNKLGIFPKPPVNNRLEKYWAGEAKCWSFKNAPMLSIAGENAYFHTSADVVKSVTNKELLLEYVK
;
A
#
# COMPACT_ATOMS: atom_id res chain seq x y z
N MET A 1 19.16 7.26 3.70
CA MET A 1 18.69 8.43 2.93
C MET A 1 19.16 9.66 3.67
N VAL A 2 19.72 10.65 3.01
CA VAL A 2 20.10 11.94 3.61
C VAL A 2 19.12 13.00 3.12
N ASP A 3 18.80 13.98 3.96
CA ASP A 3 17.98 15.11 3.58
C ASP A 3 18.70 16.04 2.58
N LYS A 4 17.93 16.94 1.96
CA LYS A 4 18.41 17.82 0.89
C LYS A 4 19.53 18.77 1.33
N GLU A 5 19.49 19.23 2.57
CA GLU A 5 20.50 20.14 3.13
C GLU A 5 21.81 19.39 3.38
N THR A 6 21.71 18.22 3.99
CA THR A 6 22.86 17.32 4.18
C THR A 6 23.49 16.92 2.85
N TYR A 7 22.67 16.62 1.83
CA TYR A 7 23.18 16.32 0.49
C TYR A 7 23.99 17.47 -0.11
N LYS A 8 23.54 18.72 0.01
CA LYS A 8 24.26 19.89 -0.48
C LYS A 8 25.63 20.05 0.17
N ILE A 9 25.77 19.74 1.45
CA ILE A 9 27.06 19.80 2.17
C ILE A 9 28.08 18.85 1.57
N PHE A 10 27.64 17.69 1.08
CA PHE A 10 28.52 16.65 0.54
C PHE A 10 28.72 16.70 -0.96
N THR A 11 28.01 17.57 -1.66
CA THR A 11 28.19 17.75 -3.11
C THR A 11 29.63 18.17 -3.42
N ASN A 12 30.31 17.43 -4.29
CA ASN A 12 31.71 17.64 -4.67
C ASN A 12 32.77 17.31 -3.57
N LYS A 13 32.42 16.52 -2.56
CA LYS A 13 33.37 16.01 -1.56
C LYS A 13 33.46 14.50 -1.62
N SER A 14 34.65 13.97 -1.36
CA SER A 14 34.77 12.54 -1.07
C SER A 14 34.25 12.28 0.34
N LEU A 15 33.33 11.31 0.47
CA LEU A 15 32.69 10.94 1.72
C LEU A 15 33.06 9.49 2.06
N LEU A 16 33.62 9.28 3.26
CA LEU A 16 33.73 7.96 3.85
C LEU A 16 32.56 7.75 4.81
N ILE A 17 31.71 6.76 4.52
CA ILE A 17 30.63 6.34 5.40
C ILE A 17 31.04 5.03 6.06
N GLN A 18 31.09 5.02 7.39
CA GLN A 18 31.30 3.82 8.18
C GLN A 18 30.02 3.53 8.97
N TYR A 19 29.56 2.30 8.93
CA TYR A 19 28.38 1.85 9.70
C TYR A 19 28.59 0.44 10.21
N GLU A 20 27.94 0.13 11.31
CA GLU A 20 27.80 -1.23 11.82
C GLU A 20 26.34 -1.67 11.66
N ALA A 21 26.13 -2.88 11.22
CA ALA A 21 24.81 -3.47 11.09
C ALA A 21 24.85 -4.95 11.46
N TRP A 22 23.80 -5.41 12.09
CA TRP A 22 23.61 -6.82 12.41
C TRP A 22 22.20 -7.25 12.04
N VAL A 23 22.03 -8.54 11.86
CA VAL A 23 20.75 -9.17 11.58
C VAL A 23 20.43 -10.10 12.74
N GLU A 24 19.23 -9.95 13.28
CA GLU A 24 18.74 -10.80 14.37
C GLU A 24 17.53 -11.61 13.87
N ASP A 25 17.44 -12.84 14.35
CA ASP A 25 16.25 -13.65 14.12
C ASP A 25 15.06 -13.05 14.85
N SER A 26 13.98 -12.83 14.12
CA SER A 26 12.75 -12.23 14.62
C SER A 26 11.54 -12.96 14.10
N LYS A 27 10.44 -12.89 14.85
CA LYS A 27 9.12 -13.42 14.45
C LYS A 27 8.12 -12.29 14.39
N THR A 28 7.32 -12.30 13.34
CA THR A 28 6.20 -11.38 13.20
C THR A 28 5.01 -12.12 12.59
N SER A 29 3.83 -11.50 12.61
CA SER A 29 2.60 -12.09 12.10
C SER A 29 1.89 -11.13 11.15
N ASN A 30 1.24 -11.68 10.14
CA ASN A 30 0.22 -10.96 9.40
C ASN A 30 -1.09 -10.98 10.19
N ILE A 31 -1.99 -10.05 9.89
CA ILE A 31 -3.32 -9.99 10.48
C ILE A 31 -4.33 -10.26 9.37
N LEU A 32 -5.23 -11.20 9.60
CA LEU A 32 -6.35 -11.50 8.73
C LEU A 32 -7.66 -11.30 9.50
N ALA A 33 -8.52 -10.42 9.01
CA ALA A 33 -9.89 -10.28 9.47
C ALA A 33 -10.84 -10.70 8.34
N LYS A 34 -11.85 -11.52 8.68
CA LYS A 34 -12.86 -12.02 7.75
C LYS A 34 -14.23 -11.52 8.14
N SER A 35 -15.02 -11.08 7.17
CA SER A 35 -16.41 -10.64 7.38
C SER A 35 -17.46 -11.73 7.21
N TYR A 36 -17.05 -12.99 7.00
CA TYR A 36 -17.93 -14.11 6.67
C TYR A 36 -17.46 -15.40 7.38
N SER A 37 -18.32 -16.41 7.41
CA SER A 37 -17.96 -17.77 7.83
C SER A 37 -17.26 -18.54 6.71
N TYR A 38 -16.51 -19.56 7.05
CA TYR A 38 -15.53 -20.24 6.19
C TYR A 38 -16.08 -20.90 4.91
N ASP A 39 -17.37 -21.12 4.80
CA ASP A 39 -17.97 -21.93 3.73
C ASP A 39 -18.38 -21.12 2.50
N GLU A 40 -18.02 -19.86 2.44
CA GLU A 40 -18.48 -19.00 1.37
C GLU A 40 -17.36 -18.51 0.46
N GLN A 41 -17.68 -18.59 -0.78
CA GLN A 41 -17.22 -17.97 -2.03
C GLN A 41 -15.98 -17.08 -2.02
N SER A 42 -15.37 -16.98 -3.16
CA SER A 42 -14.25 -16.09 -3.47
C SER A 42 -14.42 -14.69 -2.86
N PRO A 43 -13.73 -14.33 -1.78
CA PRO A 43 -13.89 -13.02 -1.14
C PRO A 43 -13.22 -11.92 -1.95
N LEU A 44 -13.62 -10.68 -1.70
CA LEU A 44 -12.80 -9.53 -2.04
C LEU A 44 -11.66 -9.44 -1.02
N VAL A 45 -10.43 -9.40 -1.50
CA VAL A 45 -9.26 -9.16 -0.64
C VAL A 45 -8.94 -7.68 -0.64
N ILE A 46 -8.87 -7.09 0.55
CA ILE A 46 -8.33 -5.74 0.78
C ILE A 46 -7.03 -5.90 1.55
N THR A 47 -5.93 -5.42 1.00
CA THR A 47 -4.60 -5.67 1.57
C THR A 47 -3.75 -4.41 1.62
N THR A 48 -2.99 -4.26 2.71
CA THR A 48 -2.03 -3.17 2.90
C THR A 48 -0.90 -3.62 3.84
N PRO A 49 0.35 -3.17 3.63
CA PRO A 49 1.42 -3.40 4.59
C PRO A 49 1.22 -2.57 5.87
N ILE A 50 1.65 -3.13 7.01
CA ILE A 50 1.61 -2.45 8.31
C ILE A 50 2.99 -2.19 8.91
N SER A 51 4.03 -2.84 8.40
CA SER A 51 5.41 -2.57 8.83
C SER A 51 6.03 -1.44 8.01
N GLY A 52 6.89 -0.68 8.64
CA GLY A 52 7.61 0.41 8.02
C GLY A 52 8.70 0.96 8.95
N TRP A 53 9.36 2.01 8.51
CA TRP A 53 10.40 2.70 9.26
C TRP A 53 9.80 3.89 10.03
N PHE A 54 10.25 4.10 11.27
CA PHE A 54 9.81 5.20 12.13
C PHE A 54 8.30 5.18 12.39
N THR A 55 7.67 6.36 12.42
CA THR A 55 6.22 6.52 12.64
C THR A 55 5.38 6.14 11.43
N CYS A 56 5.94 6.32 10.22
CA CYS A 56 5.38 5.98 8.91
C CYS A 56 3.86 6.28 8.75
N SER A 57 3.43 7.46 9.19
CA SER A 57 2.02 7.85 9.17
C SER A 57 1.46 8.00 7.76
N GLY A 58 2.18 8.70 6.89
CA GLY A 58 1.81 8.82 5.48
C GLY A 58 2.04 7.53 4.73
N GLU A 59 3.19 6.90 4.98
CA GLU A 59 3.59 5.69 4.29
C GLU A 59 2.65 4.51 4.55
N ARG A 60 2.20 4.30 5.79
CA ARG A 60 1.37 3.14 6.18
C ARG A 60 0.03 3.54 6.78
N GLY A 61 0.01 4.52 7.67
CA GLY A 61 -1.18 4.89 8.42
C GLY A 61 -2.39 5.22 7.53
N CYS A 62 -2.16 5.93 6.43
CA CYS A 62 -3.23 6.26 5.48
C CYS A 62 -3.81 5.00 4.81
N GLY A 63 -2.97 4.08 4.36
CA GLY A 63 -3.39 2.82 3.76
C GLY A 63 -4.20 1.97 4.73
N ILE A 64 -3.75 1.88 5.99
CA ILE A 64 -4.44 1.15 7.05
C ILE A 64 -5.82 1.76 7.32
N ALA A 65 -5.92 3.08 7.46
CA ALA A 65 -7.18 3.78 7.73
C ALA A 65 -8.19 3.55 6.60
N VAL A 66 -7.77 3.73 5.36
CA VAL A 66 -8.64 3.49 4.18
C VAL A 66 -9.04 2.02 4.10
N ALA A 67 -8.12 1.07 4.32
CA ALA A 67 -8.42 -0.36 4.27
C ALA A 67 -9.50 -0.76 5.28
N LEU A 68 -9.41 -0.24 6.50
CA LEU A 68 -10.40 -0.50 7.56
C LEU A 68 -11.79 0.01 7.18
N GLU A 69 -11.90 1.26 6.74
CA GLU A 69 -13.20 1.85 6.41
C GLU A 69 -13.80 1.23 5.13
N VAL A 70 -13.00 1.00 4.09
CA VAL A 70 -13.47 0.32 2.87
C VAL A 70 -13.92 -1.10 3.19
N ALA A 71 -13.16 -1.85 3.99
CA ALA A 71 -13.54 -3.20 4.40
C ALA A 71 -14.86 -3.20 5.17
N LYS A 72 -15.04 -2.26 6.10
CA LYS A 72 -16.28 -2.08 6.88
C LYS A 72 -17.48 -1.79 5.98
N GLU A 73 -17.35 -0.91 5.01
CA GLU A 73 -18.45 -0.58 4.11
C GLU A 73 -18.79 -1.74 3.15
N VAL A 74 -17.77 -2.32 2.51
CA VAL A 74 -17.96 -3.41 1.53
C VAL A 74 -18.47 -4.68 2.20
N SER A 75 -18.06 -4.96 3.44
CA SER A 75 -18.48 -6.16 4.18
C SER A 75 -19.99 -6.24 4.46
N LYS A 76 -20.70 -5.13 4.33
CA LYS A 76 -22.17 -5.11 4.42
C LYS A 76 -22.86 -5.81 3.24
N PHE A 77 -22.16 -5.97 2.12
CA PHE A 77 -22.72 -6.46 0.86
C PHE A 77 -21.96 -7.63 0.26
N TYR A 78 -20.69 -7.82 0.66
CA TYR A 78 -19.80 -8.80 0.05
C TYR A 78 -18.83 -9.41 1.06
N PRO A 79 -18.46 -10.71 0.92
CA PRO A 79 -17.41 -11.32 1.73
C PRO A 79 -16.07 -10.62 1.53
N VAL A 80 -15.44 -10.21 2.62
CA VAL A 80 -14.16 -9.48 2.63
C VAL A 80 -13.14 -10.22 3.47
N ASP A 81 -11.95 -10.41 2.91
CA ASP A 81 -10.72 -10.73 3.63
C ASP A 81 -9.88 -9.45 3.72
N LEU A 82 -9.78 -8.87 4.91
CA LEU A 82 -8.90 -7.74 5.19
C LEU A 82 -7.56 -8.26 5.69
N VAL A 83 -6.51 -7.98 4.93
CA VAL A 83 -5.17 -8.53 5.15
C VAL A 83 -4.16 -7.43 5.42
N PHE A 84 -3.57 -7.44 6.60
CA PHE A 84 -2.46 -6.59 6.95
C PHE A 84 -1.17 -7.40 6.97
N THR A 85 -0.21 -7.01 6.14
CA THR A 85 1.03 -7.77 5.95
C THR A 85 2.20 -7.12 6.65
N ASN A 86 3.08 -7.93 7.18
CA ASN A 86 4.28 -7.50 7.89
C ASN A 86 5.56 -7.81 7.08
N GLY A 87 6.70 -7.24 7.49
CA GLY A 87 7.98 -7.49 6.82
C GLY A 87 8.10 -6.90 5.42
N HIS A 88 7.41 -5.79 5.15
CA HIS A 88 7.45 -5.10 3.86
C HIS A 88 8.88 -4.72 3.47
N GLU A 89 9.62 -4.09 4.39
CA GLU A 89 10.98 -3.60 4.19
C GLU A 89 12.02 -4.75 4.08
N LEU A 90 11.60 -5.97 4.41
CA LEU A 90 12.41 -7.18 4.28
C LEU A 90 12.10 -7.97 2.99
N GLY A 91 11.74 -7.29 1.93
CA GLY A 91 11.40 -7.88 0.65
C GLY A 91 10.01 -8.53 0.62
N TYR A 92 9.04 -7.93 1.33
CA TYR A 92 7.62 -8.35 1.34
C TYR A 92 7.40 -9.76 1.91
N ARG A 93 8.23 -10.18 2.87
CA ARG A 93 8.22 -11.56 3.40
C ARG A 93 6.86 -11.99 3.91
N GLY A 94 6.16 -11.13 4.66
CA GLY A 94 4.83 -11.43 5.16
C GLY A 94 3.80 -11.58 4.04
N ALA A 95 3.81 -10.70 3.05
CA ALA A 95 2.90 -10.79 1.91
C ALA A 95 3.13 -12.05 1.09
N TYR A 96 4.39 -12.40 0.78
CA TYR A 96 4.69 -13.65 0.07
C TYR A 96 4.25 -14.88 0.86
N ALA A 97 4.57 -14.95 2.15
CA ALA A 97 4.15 -16.08 2.99
C ALA A 97 2.61 -16.19 3.04
N PHE A 98 1.92 -15.05 3.25
CA PHE A 98 0.45 -15.04 3.29
C PHE A 98 -0.15 -15.54 1.97
N VAL A 99 0.30 -14.99 0.84
CA VAL A 99 -0.25 -15.36 -0.47
C VAL A 99 0.04 -16.82 -0.83
N ALA A 100 1.21 -17.36 -0.44
CA ALA A 100 1.55 -18.76 -0.67
C ALA A 100 0.57 -19.71 0.07
N ASP A 101 0.23 -19.38 1.32
CA ASP A 101 -0.65 -20.20 2.16
C ASP A 101 -2.15 -19.90 1.94
N TYR A 102 -2.48 -18.83 1.22
CA TYR A 102 -3.87 -18.40 1.01
C TYR A 102 -4.59 -19.33 0.02
N GLN A 103 -5.51 -20.13 0.54
CA GLN A 103 -6.18 -21.20 -0.22
C GLN A 103 -7.34 -20.69 -1.11
N ASN A 104 -7.96 -19.58 -0.73
CA ASN A 104 -9.08 -19.04 -1.49
C ASN A 104 -8.62 -18.41 -2.82
N MET A 105 -9.48 -18.45 -3.82
CA MET A 105 -9.34 -17.64 -5.02
C MET A 105 -10.08 -16.32 -4.81
N PRO A 106 -9.38 -15.19 -4.67
CA PRO A 106 -10.08 -13.92 -4.47
C PRO A 106 -10.89 -13.54 -5.71
N LYS A 107 -12.06 -12.99 -5.49
CA LYS A 107 -12.89 -12.39 -6.57
C LYS A 107 -12.17 -11.22 -7.21
N ALA A 108 -11.54 -10.41 -6.39
CA ALA A 108 -10.65 -9.32 -6.78
C ALA A 108 -9.72 -8.97 -5.59
N VAL A 109 -8.65 -8.26 -5.87
CA VAL A 109 -7.71 -7.75 -4.86
C VAL A 109 -7.64 -6.22 -4.96
N LEU A 110 -7.92 -5.54 -3.86
CA LEU A 110 -7.63 -4.13 -3.67
C LEU A 110 -6.37 -4.01 -2.81
N HIS A 111 -5.27 -3.61 -3.42
CA HIS A 111 -4.04 -3.30 -2.69
C HIS A 111 -3.94 -1.81 -2.46
N LEU A 112 -3.83 -1.43 -1.20
CA LEU A 112 -3.63 -0.06 -0.75
C LEU A 112 -2.17 0.08 -0.32
N GLY A 113 -1.39 0.74 -1.15
CA GLY A 113 0.05 0.92 -0.93
C GLY A 113 0.35 2.10 -0.02
N SER A 114 1.49 2.74 -0.26
CA SER A 114 1.97 3.87 0.53
C SER A 114 1.27 5.18 0.19
N CYS A 115 1.25 6.11 1.16
CA CYS A 115 1.06 7.56 0.96
C CYS A 115 -0.24 7.99 0.25
N LEU A 116 -1.35 7.31 0.52
CA LEU A 116 -2.62 7.54 -0.17
C LEU A 116 -3.19 8.95 0.04
N ALA A 117 -2.98 9.55 1.20
CA ALA A 117 -3.55 10.84 1.57
C ALA A 117 -2.49 11.85 2.00
N ASN A 118 -1.40 11.90 1.28
CA ASN A 118 -0.34 12.88 1.53
C ASN A 118 -0.81 14.29 1.13
N ILE A 119 -0.51 15.28 1.99
CA ILE A 119 -0.80 16.70 1.77
C ILE A 119 -0.19 17.19 0.44
N ASP A 120 1.02 16.74 0.14
CA ASP A 120 1.78 17.15 -1.04
C ASP A 120 1.78 16.08 -2.15
N ALA A 121 0.82 15.14 -2.11
CA ALA A 121 0.74 14.08 -3.09
C ALA A 121 0.60 14.64 -4.51
N GLU A 122 1.69 14.83 -5.18
CA GLU A 122 1.70 15.19 -6.59
C GLU A 122 1.27 14.02 -7.47
N MET A 123 1.43 12.79 -6.97
CA MET A 123 1.20 11.59 -7.76
C MET A 123 0.62 10.46 -6.91
N ILE A 124 -0.56 10.00 -7.29
CA ILE A 124 -1.10 8.71 -6.86
C ILE A 124 -1.11 7.80 -8.07
N SER A 125 -0.41 6.69 -7.95
CA SER A 125 -0.35 5.68 -9.00
C SER A 125 -1.46 4.65 -8.80
N VAL A 126 -2.23 4.42 -9.84
CA VAL A 126 -3.21 3.33 -9.88
C VAL A 126 -2.77 2.31 -10.92
N CYS A 127 -2.46 1.11 -10.48
CA CYS A 127 -2.21 -0.03 -11.34
C CYS A 127 -3.41 -0.96 -11.34
N HIS A 128 -3.75 -1.56 -12.47
CA HIS A 128 -4.89 -2.45 -12.58
C HIS A 128 -4.60 -3.61 -13.54
N SER A 129 -5.24 -4.73 -13.32
CA SER A 129 -5.31 -5.81 -14.32
C SER A 129 -6.18 -5.36 -15.50
N LYS A 130 -6.03 -6.01 -16.65
CA LYS A 130 -6.74 -5.63 -17.90
C LYS A 130 -8.24 -5.44 -17.70
N ASN A 131 -8.86 -6.30 -16.90
CA ASN A 131 -10.30 -6.29 -16.67
C ASN A 131 -10.76 -5.13 -15.78
N ASN A 132 -9.85 -4.44 -15.10
CA ASN A 132 -10.17 -3.37 -14.15
C ASN A 132 -9.88 -1.96 -14.70
N LYS A 133 -9.53 -1.84 -15.97
CA LYS A 133 -9.26 -0.54 -16.61
C LYS A 133 -10.41 0.45 -16.42
N ASN A 134 -11.65 -0.02 -16.53
CA ASN A 134 -12.82 0.83 -16.38
C ASN A 134 -12.97 1.37 -14.95
N ILE A 135 -12.60 0.59 -13.93
CA ILE A 135 -12.62 1.03 -12.53
C ILE A 135 -11.60 2.14 -12.34
N ALA A 136 -10.36 1.96 -12.80
CA ALA A 136 -9.33 2.98 -12.71
C ALA A 136 -9.72 4.29 -13.42
N LEU A 137 -10.36 4.20 -14.60
CA LEU A 137 -10.89 5.35 -15.32
C LEU A 137 -12.04 6.02 -14.57
N HIS A 138 -12.89 5.25 -13.91
CA HIS A 138 -13.99 5.79 -13.11
C HIS A 138 -13.47 6.55 -11.90
N LEU A 139 -12.53 5.98 -11.14
CA LEU A 139 -11.88 6.66 -10.02
C LEU A 139 -11.20 7.96 -10.44
N ASN A 140 -10.57 7.98 -11.62
CA ASN A 140 -9.99 9.20 -12.18
C ASN A 140 -11.05 10.28 -12.47
N LYS A 141 -12.21 9.88 -13.01
CA LYS A 141 -13.32 10.83 -13.28
C LYS A 141 -13.94 11.42 -12.02
N LEU A 142 -13.87 10.70 -10.90
CA LEU A 142 -14.36 11.19 -9.61
C LEU A 142 -13.45 12.28 -9.01
N GLY A 143 -12.29 12.56 -9.63
CA GLY A 143 -11.36 13.58 -9.18
C GLY A 143 -10.68 13.26 -7.84
N ILE A 144 -10.74 12.01 -7.40
CA ILE A 144 -10.11 11.55 -6.15
C ILE A 144 -8.60 11.70 -6.22
N PHE A 145 -8.05 11.66 -7.43
CA PHE A 145 -6.61 11.79 -7.65
C PHE A 145 -6.28 13.17 -8.21
N PRO A 146 -5.32 13.87 -7.63
CA PRO A 146 -4.90 15.21 -8.08
C PRO A 146 -4.35 15.22 -9.52
N LYS A 147 -3.91 14.06 -10.00
CA LYS A 147 -3.49 13.86 -11.40
C LYS A 147 -4.09 12.57 -11.94
N PRO A 148 -4.31 12.45 -13.25
CA PRO A 148 -4.74 11.19 -13.84
C PRO A 148 -3.82 10.07 -13.37
N PRO A 149 -4.35 8.91 -12.99
CA PRO A 149 -3.50 7.82 -12.58
C PRO A 149 -2.49 7.56 -13.67
N VAL A 150 -1.22 7.68 -13.32
CA VAL A 150 -0.13 7.32 -14.22
C VAL A 150 -0.15 5.80 -14.31
N ASN A 151 -1.10 5.38 -15.08
CA ASN A 151 -0.99 4.43 -16.09
C ASN A 151 -0.85 2.93 -15.81
N ASN A 152 -1.71 2.21 -16.35
CA ASN A 152 -1.54 1.14 -17.36
C ASN A 152 -0.17 0.43 -17.36
N ARG A 153 0.46 0.29 -16.23
CA ARG A 153 1.57 -0.64 -16.21
C ARG A 153 0.96 -2.02 -16.30
N LEU A 154 1.29 -2.67 -17.39
CA LEU A 154 1.00 -4.07 -17.61
C LEU A 154 1.26 -4.87 -16.33
N GLU A 155 0.48 -5.89 -16.09
CA GLU A 155 0.49 -6.79 -14.93
C GLU A 155 1.90 -7.19 -14.43
N LYS A 156 2.89 -7.28 -15.33
CA LYS A 156 4.28 -7.59 -14.98
C LYS A 156 5.03 -6.48 -14.20
N TYR A 157 4.42 -5.33 -14.00
CA TYR A 157 5.06 -4.16 -13.35
C TYR A 157 4.38 -3.75 -12.04
N TRP A 158 3.66 -4.65 -11.39
CA TRP A 158 3.10 -4.37 -10.09
C TRP A 158 4.18 -3.89 -9.10
N ALA A 159 3.96 -2.73 -8.50
CA ALA A 159 4.84 -2.16 -7.49
C ALA A 159 4.51 -2.71 -6.09
N GLY A 160 5.50 -2.70 -5.21
CA GLY A 160 5.33 -3.08 -3.81
C GLY A 160 4.73 -4.49 -3.64
N GLU A 161 3.91 -4.66 -2.64
CA GLU A 161 3.29 -5.94 -2.29
C GLU A 161 2.20 -6.39 -3.26
N ALA A 162 1.70 -5.49 -4.11
CA ALA A 162 0.76 -5.87 -5.16
C ALA A 162 1.30 -7.01 -6.03
N LYS A 163 2.61 -7.03 -6.30
CA LYS A 163 3.23 -8.11 -7.07
C LYS A 163 3.09 -9.50 -6.44
N CYS A 164 2.99 -9.59 -5.12
CA CYS A 164 2.81 -10.88 -4.44
C CYS A 164 1.46 -11.51 -4.80
N TRP A 165 0.43 -10.71 -4.99
CA TRP A 165 -0.91 -11.14 -5.34
C TRP A 165 -1.08 -11.50 -6.83
N SER A 166 -0.16 -11.06 -7.69
CA SER A 166 -0.22 -11.36 -9.13
C SER A 166 -0.22 -12.86 -9.44
N PHE A 167 0.34 -13.69 -8.56
CA PHE A 167 0.33 -15.16 -8.68
C PHE A 167 -1.07 -15.79 -8.52
N LYS A 168 -2.03 -15.05 -7.96
CA LYS A 168 -3.41 -15.55 -7.80
C LYS A 168 -4.28 -15.36 -9.05
N ASN A 169 -3.78 -14.68 -10.08
CA ASN A 169 -4.51 -14.39 -11.33
C ASN A 169 -5.89 -13.72 -11.13
N ALA A 170 -6.13 -13.14 -9.97
CA ALA A 170 -7.35 -12.40 -9.68
C ALA A 170 -7.30 -10.98 -10.27
N PRO A 171 -8.44 -10.41 -10.65
CA PRO A 171 -8.52 -8.99 -10.96
C PRO A 171 -7.96 -8.16 -9.80
N MET A 172 -7.07 -7.23 -10.09
CA MET A 172 -6.41 -6.45 -9.05
C MET A 172 -6.39 -4.96 -9.38
N LEU A 173 -6.61 -4.15 -8.34
CA LEU A 173 -6.41 -2.72 -8.33
C LEU A 173 -5.38 -2.41 -7.24
N SER A 174 -4.36 -1.63 -7.56
CA SER A 174 -3.35 -1.18 -6.60
C SER A 174 -3.23 0.33 -6.66
N ILE A 175 -3.34 0.98 -5.51
CA ILE A 175 -3.26 2.43 -5.35
C ILE A 175 -2.09 2.74 -4.44
N ALA A 176 -1.21 3.63 -4.86
CA ALA A 176 -0.07 4.10 -4.07
C ALA A 176 0.27 5.55 -4.44
N GLY A 177 0.66 6.33 -3.46
CA GLY A 177 1.08 7.71 -3.61
C GLY A 177 2.54 7.93 -3.22
N GLU A 178 2.96 9.18 -3.27
CA GLU A 178 4.28 9.63 -2.87
C GLU A 178 4.22 10.46 -1.59
N ASN A 179 5.36 10.54 -0.89
CA ASN A 179 5.52 11.30 0.34
C ASN A 179 6.96 11.84 0.42
N ALA A 180 7.12 13.15 0.50
CA ALA A 180 8.43 13.79 0.61
C ALA A 180 9.21 13.36 1.88
N TYR A 181 8.51 12.89 2.90
CA TYR A 181 9.10 12.42 4.17
C TYR A 181 9.22 10.90 4.26
N PHE A 182 9.02 10.21 3.12
CA PHE A 182 9.08 8.75 3.03
C PHE A 182 10.40 8.20 3.65
N HIS A 183 10.28 7.22 4.55
CA HIS A 183 11.40 6.64 5.28
C HIS A 183 12.18 7.63 6.16
N THR A 184 11.52 8.65 6.69
CA THR A 184 12.12 9.59 7.64
C THR A 184 11.29 9.70 8.93
N SER A 185 11.90 10.20 10.00
CA SER A 185 11.20 10.48 11.26
C SER A 185 10.19 11.63 11.16
N ALA A 186 10.18 12.37 10.07
CA ALA A 186 9.23 13.44 9.79
C ALA A 186 7.91 12.94 9.16
N ASP A 187 7.81 11.65 8.82
CA ASP A 187 6.58 11.03 8.36
C ASP A 187 5.60 10.82 9.53
N VAL A 188 5.00 11.90 9.98
CA VAL A 188 4.02 11.97 11.07
C VAL A 188 2.70 12.57 10.56
N VAL A 189 1.58 12.21 11.19
CA VAL A 189 0.23 12.61 10.76
C VAL A 189 0.13 14.10 10.42
N LYS A 190 0.63 14.96 11.30
CA LYS A 190 0.57 16.42 11.11
C LYS A 190 1.29 16.92 9.86
N SER A 191 2.37 16.22 9.46
CA SER A 191 3.23 16.65 8.35
C SER A 191 2.78 16.12 7.00
N VAL A 192 2.04 15.02 6.97
CA VAL A 192 1.85 14.28 5.72
C VAL A 192 0.39 13.92 5.41
N THR A 193 -0.54 14.07 6.37
CA THR A 193 -1.90 13.58 6.16
C THR A 193 -2.87 14.66 5.76
N ASN A 194 -3.51 14.51 4.63
CA ASN A 194 -4.69 15.26 4.23
C ASN A 194 -5.95 14.49 4.64
N LYS A 195 -6.61 14.94 5.70
CA LYS A 195 -7.81 14.29 6.24
C LYS A 195 -8.99 14.29 5.25
N GLU A 196 -9.15 15.35 4.49
CA GLU A 196 -10.24 15.47 3.51
C GLU A 196 -10.06 14.45 2.38
N LEU A 197 -8.83 14.30 1.91
CA LEU A 197 -8.50 13.28 0.90
C LEU A 197 -8.71 11.86 1.44
N LEU A 198 -8.39 11.58 2.71
CA LEU A 198 -8.70 10.27 3.32
C LEU A 198 -10.21 9.96 3.28
N LEU A 199 -11.05 10.94 3.56
CA LEU A 199 -12.50 10.78 3.54
C LEU A 199 -13.05 10.53 2.13
N GLU A 200 -12.41 11.08 1.09
CA GLU A 200 -12.81 10.84 -0.30
C GLU A 200 -12.56 9.39 -0.75
N TYR A 201 -11.54 8.72 -0.20
CA TYR A 201 -11.29 7.30 -0.52
C TYR A 201 -12.37 6.34 -0.01
N VAL A 202 -13.16 6.77 0.95
CA VAL A 202 -14.17 5.91 1.60
C VAL A 202 -15.56 6.11 1.00
N LYS A 203 -15.78 7.19 0.29
CA LYS A 203 -17.04 7.48 -0.44
C LYS A 203 -17.14 6.67 -1.73
#